data_cd2ca16c736702d5354f050f6110d13b
#
_entry.id   cd2ca16c736702d5354f050f6110d13b
#
_cell.length_a   1.000
_cell.length_b   1.000
_cell.length_c   1.000
_cell.angle_alpha   90.00
_cell.angle_beta   90.00
_cell.angle_gamma   90.00
#
_symmetry.space_group_name_H-M   'P 1'
#
loop_
_entity.id
_entity.type
_entity.pdbx_description
1 polymer ?
#
loop_
_entity_poly.entity_id
_entity_poly.type
_entity_poly.pdbx_seq_one_letter_code
_entity_poly.pdbx_strand_id
1 'polypeptide(L)'
;MVSIGQMRSLVESTCSKMGDKYASKDAVELVLATGIVESRYEYIRQMGDGPARSFWQVEPASAVDNCQHYLKYRSSLMKNCARASLVDTKYWQMYEEEIW
;
A
#
# COMPACT_ATOMS: atom_id res chain seq x y z
N MET A 1 13.46 -5.80 -13.78
CA MET A 1 13.37 -4.53 -13.04
C MET A 1 12.25 -3.66 -13.60
N VAL A 2 11.40 -3.13 -12.75
CA VAL A 2 10.32 -2.23 -13.14
C VAL A 2 10.86 -0.81 -13.28
N SER A 3 10.47 -0.09 -14.32
CA SER A 3 10.94 1.29 -14.50
C SER A 3 10.32 2.25 -13.49
N ILE A 4 11.05 3.28 -13.11
CA ILE A 4 10.57 4.32 -12.20
C ILE A 4 9.36 5.05 -12.81
N GLY A 5 9.37 5.26 -14.13
CA GLY A 5 8.23 5.89 -14.81
C GLY A 5 6.94 5.08 -14.68
N GLN A 6 7.03 3.75 -14.82
CA GLN A 6 5.89 2.85 -14.64
C GLN A 6 5.40 2.87 -13.18
N MET A 7 6.34 2.86 -12.23
CA MET A 7 5.97 2.92 -10.82
C MET A 7 5.34 4.26 -10.46
N ARG A 8 5.85 5.36 -11.01
CA ARG A 8 5.26 6.69 -10.80
C ARG A 8 3.80 6.70 -11.26
N SER A 9 3.52 6.21 -12.46
CA SER A 9 2.15 6.16 -12.99
C SER A 9 1.23 5.32 -12.10
N LEU A 10 1.70 4.18 -11.62
CA LEU A 10 0.94 3.32 -10.72
C LEU A 10 0.64 4.03 -9.40
N VAL A 11 1.64 4.65 -8.79
CA VAL A 11 1.50 5.36 -7.51
C VAL A 11 0.54 6.54 -7.66
N GLU A 12 0.70 7.35 -8.71
CA GLU A 12 -0.20 8.47 -8.98
C GLU A 12 -1.64 8.00 -9.12
N SER A 13 -1.88 6.95 -9.90
CA SER A 13 -3.21 6.39 -10.10
C SER A 13 -3.82 5.88 -8.80
N THR A 14 -3.04 5.13 -8.03
CA THR A 14 -3.50 4.56 -6.76
C THR A 14 -3.81 5.65 -5.73
N CYS A 15 -2.92 6.61 -5.58
CA CYS A 15 -3.12 7.73 -4.66
C CYS A 15 -4.36 8.55 -5.03
N SER A 16 -4.60 8.76 -6.32
CA SER A 16 -5.80 9.46 -6.80
C SER A 16 -7.08 8.71 -6.43
N LYS A 17 -7.06 7.39 -6.51
CA LYS A 17 -8.21 6.56 -6.12
C LYS A 17 -8.48 6.61 -4.62
N MET A 18 -7.47 6.85 -3.82
CA MET A 18 -7.62 7.01 -2.37
C MET A 18 -8.29 8.32 -1.99
N GLY A 19 -8.14 9.35 -2.80
CA GLY A 19 -8.70 10.69 -2.59
C GLY A 19 -7.68 11.77 -2.90
N ASP A 20 -8.15 12.96 -3.26
CA ASP A 20 -7.30 14.04 -3.74
C ASP A 20 -6.19 14.44 -2.76
N LYS A 21 -6.48 14.43 -1.47
CA LYS A 21 -5.48 14.80 -0.46
C LYS A 21 -4.32 13.80 -0.37
N TYR A 22 -4.50 12.59 -0.89
CA TYR A 22 -3.45 11.57 -0.93
C TYR A 22 -2.66 11.57 -2.23
N ALA A 23 -3.05 12.42 -3.19
CA ALA A 23 -2.48 12.46 -4.54
C ALA A 23 -1.61 13.68 -4.79
N SER A 24 -1.20 14.40 -3.74
CA SER A 24 -0.29 15.53 -3.89
C SER A 24 1.05 15.07 -4.46
N LYS A 25 1.77 15.99 -5.10
CA LYS A 25 3.10 15.68 -5.62
C LYS A 25 4.02 15.15 -4.51
N ASP A 26 3.99 15.77 -3.34
CA ASP A 26 4.83 15.36 -2.22
C ASP A 26 4.46 13.98 -1.70
N ALA A 27 3.17 13.65 -1.63
CA ALA A 27 2.72 12.33 -1.22
C ALA A 27 3.19 11.26 -2.19
N VAL A 28 3.04 11.50 -3.49
CA VAL A 28 3.49 10.57 -4.54
C VAL A 28 5.01 10.37 -4.47
N GLU A 29 5.77 11.44 -4.33
CA GLU A 29 7.23 11.36 -4.23
C GLU A 29 7.67 10.58 -2.97
N LEU A 30 6.99 10.78 -1.85
CA LEU A 30 7.30 10.05 -0.62
C LEU A 30 7.08 8.54 -0.81
N VAL A 31 5.97 8.14 -1.41
CA VAL A 31 5.68 6.72 -1.67
C VAL A 31 6.71 6.13 -2.62
N LEU A 32 7.04 6.84 -3.70
CA LEU A 32 8.05 6.36 -4.65
C LEU A 32 9.43 6.19 -4.00
N ALA A 33 9.85 7.17 -3.21
CA ALA A 33 11.14 7.12 -2.53
C ALA A 33 11.19 5.97 -1.52
N THR A 34 10.10 5.71 -0.81
CA THR A 34 10.02 4.60 0.14
C THR A 34 10.23 3.27 -0.57
N GLY A 35 9.61 3.07 -1.73
CA GLY A 35 9.81 1.85 -2.53
C GLY A 35 11.26 1.66 -2.96
N ILE A 36 11.95 2.74 -3.32
CA ILE A 36 13.38 2.69 -3.67
C ILE A 36 14.21 2.25 -2.46
N VAL A 37 13.97 2.86 -1.31
CA VAL A 37 14.72 2.54 -0.08
C VAL A 37 14.47 1.09 0.35
N GLU A 38 13.21 0.64 0.30
CA GLU A 38 12.83 -0.67 0.82
C GLU A 38 13.20 -1.83 -0.11
N SER A 39 13.09 -1.65 -1.43
CA SER A 39 13.26 -2.76 -2.37
C SER A 39 14.00 -2.41 -3.65
N ARG A 40 14.26 -1.13 -3.93
CA ARG A 40 14.74 -0.65 -5.23
C ARG A 40 13.85 -1.10 -6.39
N TYR A 41 12.59 -1.45 -6.07
CA TYR A 41 11.63 -2.03 -7.01
C TYR A 41 12.14 -3.31 -7.66
N GLU A 42 12.95 -4.09 -6.95
CA GLU A 42 13.55 -5.32 -7.46
C GLU A 42 12.89 -6.58 -6.90
N TYR A 43 12.30 -6.52 -5.71
CA TYR A 43 11.67 -7.69 -5.09
C TYR A 43 10.41 -7.31 -4.32
N ILE A 44 9.47 -8.28 -4.25
CA ILE A 44 8.18 -8.11 -3.56
C ILE A 44 8.06 -8.95 -2.30
N ARG A 45 9.03 -9.83 -2.02
CA ARG A 45 9.14 -10.57 -0.78
C ARG A 45 10.43 -10.18 -0.08
N GLN A 46 10.37 -10.10 1.24
CA GLN A 46 11.56 -9.79 2.02
C GLN A 46 12.62 -10.86 1.77
N MET A 47 13.85 -10.45 1.54
CA MET A 47 14.97 -11.37 1.38
C MET A 47 15.17 -12.16 2.67
N GLY A 48 15.50 -13.47 2.54
CA GLY A 48 15.70 -14.34 3.69
C GLY A 48 14.42 -14.87 4.32
N ASP A 49 13.32 -14.93 3.56
CA ASP A 49 12.01 -15.46 3.97
C ASP A 49 11.32 -14.66 5.09
N GLY A 50 11.69 -13.40 5.27
CA GLY A 50 11.00 -12.53 6.21
C GLY A 50 9.55 -12.25 5.80
N PRO A 51 8.73 -11.66 6.72
CA PRO A 51 7.30 -11.47 6.50
C PRO A 51 6.94 -10.30 5.59
N ALA A 52 7.84 -9.34 5.35
CA ALA A 52 7.54 -8.14 4.57
C ALA A 52 7.21 -8.48 3.10
N ARG A 53 6.24 -7.77 2.54
CA ARG A 53 5.72 -7.99 1.19
C ARG A 53 5.64 -6.69 0.42
N SER A 54 5.49 -6.81 -0.90
CA SER A 54 5.44 -5.73 -1.88
C SER A 54 6.76 -4.97 -2.02
N PHE A 55 6.82 -4.09 -3.00
CA PHE A 55 7.99 -3.22 -3.18
C PHE A 55 8.25 -2.31 -1.97
N TRP A 56 7.23 -2.06 -1.16
CA TRP A 56 7.33 -1.23 0.04
C TRP A 56 7.62 -2.02 1.31
N GLN A 57 7.73 -3.33 1.20
CA GLN A 57 8.12 -4.24 2.28
C GLN A 57 7.28 -4.07 3.55
N VAL A 58 5.96 -4.04 3.37
CA VAL A 58 5.01 -3.95 4.48
C VAL A 58 4.80 -5.35 5.09
N GLU A 59 4.92 -5.45 6.40
CA GLU A 59 4.62 -6.69 7.09
C GLU A 59 3.12 -6.85 7.30
N PRO A 60 2.57 -8.09 7.22
CA PRO A 60 1.15 -8.31 7.47
C PRO A 60 0.66 -7.75 8.80
N ALA A 61 1.46 -7.83 9.86
CA ALA A 61 1.11 -7.26 11.16
C ALA A 61 0.90 -5.73 11.07
N SER A 62 1.74 -5.04 10.30
CA SER A 62 1.61 -3.60 10.10
C SER A 62 0.38 -3.25 9.29
N ALA A 63 0.05 -4.07 8.28
CA ALA A 63 -1.16 -3.89 7.48
C ALA A 63 -2.41 -4.04 8.35
N VAL A 64 -2.46 -5.08 9.19
CA VAL A 64 -3.57 -5.28 10.14
C VAL A 64 -3.68 -4.14 11.11
N ASP A 65 -2.56 -3.67 11.68
CA ASP A 65 -2.53 -2.54 12.60
C ASP A 65 -3.11 -1.29 11.94
N ASN A 66 -2.74 -1.02 10.69
CA ASN A 66 -3.26 0.11 9.94
C ASN A 66 -4.78 0.00 9.74
N CYS A 67 -5.28 -1.20 9.41
CA CYS A 67 -6.72 -1.41 9.25
C CYS A 67 -7.46 -1.20 10.58
N GLN A 68 -6.93 -1.74 11.66
CA GLN A 68 -7.58 -1.74 12.97
C GLN A 68 -7.53 -0.39 13.67
N HIS A 69 -6.44 0.37 13.54
CA HIS A 69 -6.21 1.59 14.30
C HIS A 69 -6.26 2.87 13.47
N TYR A 70 -6.38 2.76 12.15
CA TYR A 70 -6.44 3.92 11.26
C TYR A 70 -7.66 3.86 10.33
N LEU A 71 -7.71 2.87 9.44
CA LEU A 71 -8.75 2.79 8.42
C LEU A 71 -10.13 2.52 9.01
N LYS A 72 -10.20 1.81 10.13
CA LYS A 72 -11.46 1.54 10.84
C LYS A 72 -12.27 2.81 11.09
N TYR A 73 -11.58 3.91 11.37
CA TYR A 73 -12.21 5.20 11.69
C TYR A 73 -12.32 6.13 10.47
N ARG A 74 -11.99 5.64 9.28
CA ARG A 74 -11.99 6.41 8.02
C ARG A 74 -12.68 5.58 6.94
N SER A 75 -13.99 5.42 7.08
CA SER A 75 -14.76 4.51 6.21
C SER A 75 -14.66 4.86 4.73
N SER A 76 -14.68 6.14 4.38
CA SER A 76 -14.55 6.55 2.98
C SER A 76 -13.19 6.19 2.40
N LEU A 77 -12.13 6.39 3.17
CA LEU A 77 -10.78 6.01 2.75
C LEU A 77 -10.66 4.50 2.62
N MET A 78 -11.18 3.74 3.58
CA MET A 78 -11.17 2.27 3.51
C MET A 78 -11.87 1.78 2.25
N LYS A 79 -13.04 2.33 1.92
CA LYS A 79 -13.77 1.96 0.70
C LYS A 79 -12.97 2.28 -0.56
N ASN A 80 -12.30 3.43 -0.58
CA ASN A 80 -11.47 3.82 -1.72
C ASN A 80 -10.27 2.88 -1.88
N CYS A 81 -9.62 2.51 -0.79
CA CYS A 81 -8.51 1.56 -0.80
C CYS A 81 -8.97 0.17 -1.27
N ALA A 82 -10.10 -0.30 -0.76
CA ALA A 82 -10.67 -1.59 -1.15
C ALA A 82 -10.99 -1.58 -2.65
N ARG A 83 -11.61 -0.51 -3.14
CA ARG A 83 -11.95 -0.38 -4.55
C ARG A 83 -10.70 -0.34 -5.43
N ALA A 84 -9.67 0.38 -5.01
CA ALA A 84 -8.42 0.48 -5.75
C ALA A 84 -7.68 -0.87 -5.82
N SER A 85 -7.78 -1.69 -4.78
CA SER A 85 -7.13 -2.99 -4.70
C SER A 85 -7.98 -4.13 -5.26
N LEU A 86 -9.25 -3.87 -5.58
CA LEU A 86 -10.22 -4.88 -6.01
C LEU A 86 -10.48 -5.96 -4.94
N VAL A 87 -10.30 -5.59 -3.68
CA VAL A 87 -10.54 -6.47 -2.53
C VAL A 87 -11.70 -5.89 -1.73
N ASP A 88 -12.71 -6.72 -1.44
CA ASP A 88 -13.90 -6.29 -0.70
C ASP A 88 -13.52 -5.78 0.70
N THR A 89 -14.22 -4.72 1.15
CA THR A 89 -13.98 -4.12 2.46
C THR A 89 -14.10 -5.11 3.63
N LYS A 90 -14.90 -6.15 3.47
CA LYS A 90 -15.05 -7.15 4.53
C LYS A 90 -13.72 -7.81 4.92
N TYR A 91 -12.82 -8.00 3.95
CA TYR A 91 -11.51 -8.59 4.22
C TYR A 91 -10.61 -7.62 4.98
N TRP A 92 -10.72 -6.33 4.69
CA TRP A 92 -9.98 -5.28 5.40
C TRP A 92 -10.41 -5.16 6.86
N GLN A 93 -11.62 -5.62 7.19
CA GLN A 93 -12.22 -5.53 8.52
C GLN A 93 -12.04 -6.80 9.35
N MET A 94 -11.42 -7.85 8.79
CA MET A 94 -11.20 -9.11 9.51
C MET A 94 -10.00 -9.06 10.46
N TYR A 95 -9.06 -8.16 10.23
CA TYR A 95 -7.85 -7.98 11.03
C TYR A 95 -7.02 -9.27 11.15
N GLU A 96 -6.95 -10.02 10.07
CA GLU A 96 -6.22 -11.29 10.01
C GLU A 96 -4.98 -11.16 9.10
N GLU A 97 -3.81 -11.49 9.64
CA GLU A 97 -2.54 -11.36 8.92
C GLU A 97 -2.47 -12.26 7.68
N GLU A 98 -3.14 -13.40 7.69
CA GLU A 98 -3.13 -14.35 6.58
C GLU A 98 -3.71 -13.79 5.29
N ILE A 99 -4.47 -12.71 5.37
CA ILE A 99 -5.08 -12.06 4.20
C ILE A 99 -4.04 -11.21 3.45
N TRP A 100 -2.98 -10.82 4.12
CA TRP A 100 -1.97 -9.90 3.58
C TRP A 100 -0.66 -10.61 3.08
#